data_d6c57e25e3d5e123b39971bcab00a424
#
_entry.id   d6c57e25e3d5e123b39971bcab00a424
#
_cell.length_a   1.000
_cell.length_b   1.000
_cell.length_c   1.000
_cell.angle_alpha   90.00
_cell.angle_beta   90.00
_cell.angle_gamma   90.00
#
_symmetry.space_group_name_H-M   'P 1'
#
loop_
_entity.id
_entity.type
_entity.pdbx_description
1 polymer ?
#
loop_
_entity_poly.entity_id
_entity_poly.type
_entity_poly.pdbx_seq_one_letter_code
_entity_poly.pdbx_strand_id
1 'polypeptide(L)'
;MTPDERLVEAVLASNDAVVADLISQGADPNAQDLSGRTPVSLAAETGAVGCLRLLLGAGGSPDVGDVKGDSAVSYAASTGMDECLQLLHDAGGDRDKVGDAGRSALMRAVLGGHQRCVRALVSRAGSCDVNAADDDGVTPLAAAVALDHDDALPIVVVLLDAGADPRRADVRGVVPTQLAAAGGKIDILSLLLARGAGVNDGSVFSTPLHDAAFMGKVKCLRLLLENGADVSTKDRDGRTAMDRAKEAGDYDACVKLLVEHGAADFTVLQ
;
A
#
# COMPACT_ATOMS: atom_id res chain seq x y z
N MET A 1 -11.05 22.82 31.92
CA MET A 1 -11.35 22.05 30.70
C MET A 1 -12.32 22.87 29.87
N THR A 2 -11.90 23.27 28.69
CA THR A 2 -12.73 24.03 27.75
C THR A 2 -13.84 23.14 27.15
N PRO A 3 -14.90 23.71 26.53
CA PRO A 3 -15.89 22.92 25.81
C PRO A 3 -15.27 22.02 24.73
N ASP A 4 -14.23 22.51 24.04
CA ASP A 4 -13.54 21.75 22.99
C ASP A 4 -12.71 20.57 23.55
N GLU A 5 -12.02 20.75 24.68
CA GLU A 5 -11.33 19.63 25.37
C GLU A 5 -12.33 18.54 25.81
N ARG A 6 -13.50 18.94 26.30
CA ARG A 6 -14.59 18.01 26.67
C ARG A 6 -15.17 17.31 25.44
N LEU A 7 -15.23 18.01 24.29
CA LEU A 7 -15.70 17.44 23.03
C LEU A 7 -14.78 16.31 22.58
N VAL A 8 -13.46 16.51 22.64
CA VAL A 8 -12.44 15.48 22.36
C VAL A 8 -12.65 14.25 23.25
N GLU A 9 -12.79 14.45 24.57
CA GLU A 9 -13.01 13.33 25.49
C GLU A 9 -14.32 12.57 25.21
N ALA A 10 -15.40 13.29 24.89
CA ALA A 10 -16.68 12.69 24.55
C ALA A 10 -16.59 11.86 23.25
N VAL A 11 -15.85 12.34 22.26
CA VAL A 11 -15.57 11.61 21.00
C VAL A 11 -14.78 10.33 21.27
N LEU A 12 -13.69 10.42 22.05
CA LEU A 12 -12.87 9.24 22.39
C LEU A 12 -13.66 8.19 23.20
N ALA A 13 -14.65 8.67 23.98
CA ALA A 13 -15.59 7.78 24.71
C ALA A 13 -16.74 7.27 23.83
N SER A 14 -16.82 7.67 22.54
CA SER A 14 -17.93 7.38 21.62
C SER A 14 -19.29 7.73 22.23
N ASN A 15 -19.39 8.86 22.94
CA ASN A 15 -20.59 9.29 23.62
C ASN A 15 -21.37 10.34 22.79
N ASP A 16 -22.21 9.84 21.88
CA ASP A 16 -23.00 10.66 20.95
C ASP A 16 -23.85 11.71 21.67
N ALA A 17 -24.45 11.38 22.82
CA ALA A 17 -25.33 12.30 23.55
C ALA A 17 -24.53 13.50 24.11
N VAL A 18 -23.36 13.26 24.66
CA VAL A 18 -22.48 14.34 25.20
C VAL A 18 -21.91 15.16 24.05
N VAL A 19 -21.54 14.52 22.93
CA VAL A 19 -21.06 15.23 21.71
C VAL A 19 -22.17 16.18 21.20
N ALA A 20 -23.40 15.71 21.07
CA ALA A 20 -24.54 16.54 20.63
C ALA A 20 -24.78 17.73 21.57
N ASP A 21 -24.74 17.52 22.89
CA ASP A 21 -24.91 18.56 23.90
C ASP A 21 -23.79 19.62 23.81
N LEU A 22 -22.53 19.20 23.73
CA LEU A 22 -21.38 20.12 23.62
C LEU A 22 -21.40 20.94 22.32
N ILE A 23 -21.77 20.31 21.18
CA ILE A 23 -21.96 21.04 19.92
C ILE A 23 -23.07 22.10 20.07
N SER A 24 -24.20 21.77 20.74
CA SER A 24 -25.29 22.73 20.99
C SER A 24 -24.87 23.91 21.87
N GLN A 25 -23.86 23.72 22.73
CA GLN A 25 -23.23 24.72 23.58
C GLN A 25 -22.15 25.53 22.84
N GLY A 26 -21.88 25.25 21.56
CA GLY A 26 -20.95 26.00 20.72
C GLY A 26 -19.52 25.46 20.73
N ALA A 27 -19.30 24.22 21.15
CA ALA A 27 -18.01 23.57 20.96
C ALA A 27 -17.64 23.44 19.47
N ASP A 28 -16.40 23.76 19.12
CA ASP A 28 -15.92 23.77 17.74
C ASP A 28 -15.55 22.34 17.26
N PRO A 29 -16.24 21.77 16.23
CA PRO A 29 -15.90 20.46 15.68
C PRO A 29 -14.54 20.45 14.96
N ASN A 30 -13.96 21.63 14.67
CA ASN A 30 -12.67 21.80 13.99
C ASN A 30 -11.53 22.24 14.96
N ALA A 31 -11.79 22.34 16.27
CA ALA A 31 -10.78 22.68 17.25
C ALA A 31 -9.64 21.66 17.19
N GLN A 32 -8.40 22.15 17.10
CA GLN A 32 -7.22 21.28 17.01
C GLN A 32 -6.56 21.07 18.36
N ASP A 33 -6.19 19.82 18.67
CA ASP A 33 -5.30 19.49 19.79
C ASP A 33 -3.86 19.92 19.51
N LEU A 34 -2.94 19.67 20.46
CA LEU A 34 -1.51 19.99 20.32
C LEU A 34 -0.83 19.27 19.14
N SER A 35 -1.41 18.18 18.66
CA SER A 35 -0.94 17.43 17.48
C SER A 35 -1.61 17.89 16.20
N GLY A 36 -2.51 18.88 16.26
CA GLY A 36 -3.30 19.35 15.12
C GLY A 36 -4.49 18.48 14.78
N ARG A 37 -4.83 17.47 15.61
CA ARG A 37 -5.97 16.58 15.35
C ARG A 37 -7.27 17.24 15.77
N THR A 38 -8.31 17.06 14.97
CA THR A 38 -9.65 17.56 15.24
C THR A 38 -10.56 16.49 15.84
N PRO A 39 -11.68 16.85 16.50
CA PRO A 39 -12.71 15.89 16.88
C PRO A 39 -13.17 15.00 15.71
N VAL A 40 -13.26 15.56 14.48
CA VAL A 40 -13.59 14.82 13.27
C VAL A 40 -12.53 13.73 12.96
N SER A 41 -11.25 14.06 13.02
CA SER A 41 -10.17 13.09 12.77
C SER A 41 -10.10 12.00 13.84
N LEU A 42 -10.33 12.36 15.11
CA LEU A 42 -10.38 11.41 16.22
C LEU A 42 -11.59 10.45 16.12
N ALA A 43 -12.77 10.96 15.75
CA ALA A 43 -13.95 10.13 15.50
C ALA A 43 -13.72 9.15 14.33
N ALA A 44 -13.02 9.61 13.29
CA ALA A 44 -12.67 8.79 12.14
C ALA A 44 -11.66 7.70 12.48
N GLU A 45 -10.65 8.01 13.30
CA GLU A 45 -9.61 7.08 13.77
C GLU A 45 -10.20 5.96 14.64
N THR A 46 -11.11 6.33 15.57
CA THR A 46 -11.70 5.41 16.54
C THR A 46 -12.92 4.64 16.02
N GLY A 47 -13.43 5.01 14.83
CA GLY A 47 -14.65 4.42 14.27
C GLY A 47 -15.93 4.87 14.99
N ALA A 48 -15.91 6.02 15.66
CA ALA A 48 -17.08 6.59 16.35
C ALA A 48 -18.09 7.18 15.37
N VAL A 49 -18.80 6.34 14.64
CA VAL A 49 -19.69 6.68 13.51
C VAL A 49 -20.77 7.70 13.92
N GLY A 50 -21.41 7.52 15.09
CA GLY A 50 -22.43 8.42 15.59
C GLY A 50 -21.87 9.81 15.87
N CYS A 51 -20.75 9.89 16.59
CA CYS A 51 -20.03 11.13 16.86
C CYS A 51 -19.59 11.81 15.55
N LEU A 52 -19.02 11.04 14.61
CA LEU A 52 -18.57 11.56 13.31
C LEU A 52 -19.75 12.23 12.55
N ARG A 53 -20.90 11.57 12.51
CA ARG A 53 -22.11 12.11 11.86
C ARG A 53 -22.57 13.44 12.48
N LEU A 54 -22.54 13.53 13.82
CA LEU A 54 -22.90 14.77 14.54
C LEU A 54 -21.90 15.89 14.24
N LEU A 55 -20.61 15.60 14.27
CA LEU A 55 -19.52 16.55 14.00
C LEU A 55 -19.61 17.10 12.56
N LEU A 56 -19.77 16.21 11.56
CA LEU A 56 -19.92 16.63 10.16
C LEU A 56 -21.19 17.46 9.95
N GLY A 57 -22.31 17.07 10.59
CA GLY A 57 -23.56 17.84 10.57
C GLY A 57 -23.45 19.23 11.19
N ALA A 58 -22.52 19.43 12.11
CA ALA A 58 -22.20 20.73 12.75
C ALA A 58 -21.16 21.56 12.00
N GLY A 59 -20.76 21.16 10.79
CA GLY A 59 -19.76 21.87 9.98
C GLY A 59 -18.32 21.46 10.25
N GLY A 60 -18.11 20.30 10.87
CA GLY A 60 -16.80 19.69 10.97
C GLY A 60 -16.22 19.36 9.60
N SER A 61 -14.99 19.77 9.35
CA SER A 61 -14.32 19.57 8.07
C SER A 61 -13.58 18.21 8.05
N PRO A 62 -13.78 17.38 7.01
CA PRO A 62 -13.03 16.14 6.82
C PRO A 62 -11.57 16.36 6.47
N ASP A 63 -11.19 17.58 6.02
CA ASP A 63 -9.92 17.86 5.38
C ASP A 63 -8.95 18.67 6.22
N VAL A 64 -9.27 19.01 7.47
CA VAL A 64 -8.29 19.62 8.38
C VAL A 64 -7.19 18.58 8.64
N GLY A 65 -5.96 18.94 8.25
CA GLY A 65 -4.78 18.10 8.50
C GLY A 65 -4.20 18.38 9.88
N ASP A 66 -3.65 17.36 10.49
CA ASP A 66 -2.81 17.47 11.68
C ASP A 66 -1.43 18.06 11.34
N VAL A 67 -0.51 18.11 12.31
CA VAL A 67 0.88 18.63 12.11
C VAL A 67 1.68 17.88 11.05
N LYS A 68 1.25 16.69 10.63
CA LYS A 68 1.84 15.88 9.57
C LYS A 68 1.05 15.94 8.25
N GLY A 69 -0.05 16.68 8.23
CA GLY A 69 -0.95 16.79 7.08
C GLY A 69 -2.03 15.70 7.01
N ASP A 70 -2.08 14.79 8.00
CA ASP A 70 -3.05 13.69 8.01
C ASP A 70 -4.46 14.19 8.31
N SER A 71 -5.41 13.91 7.42
CA SER A 71 -6.82 14.29 7.53
C SER A 71 -7.66 13.16 8.16
N ALA A 72 -8.93 13.45 8.46
CA ALA A 72 -9.86 12.43 8.94
C ALA A 72 -10.00 11.27 7.94
N VAL A 73 -9.95 11.54 6.63
CA VAL A 73 -9.97 10.51 5.57
C VAL A 73 -8.73 9.60 5.68
N SER A 74 -7.54 10.17 5.92
CA SER A 74 -6.30 9.41 6.14
C SER A 74 -6.39 8.51 7.37
N TYR A 75 -6.94 9.02 8.47
CA TYR A 75 -7.11 8.26 9.71
C TYR A 75 -8.09 7.10 9.56
N ALA A 76 -9.31 7.34 9.00
CA ALA A 76 -10.27 6.29 8.74
C ALA A 76 -9.69 5.18 7.83
N ALA A 77 -8.93 5.57 6.81
CA ALA A 77 -8.28 4.64 5.90
C ALA A 77 -7.21 3.80 6.59
N SER A 78 -6.38 4.41 7.47
CA SER A 78 -5.28 3.74 8.16
C SER A 78 -5.73 2.75 9.23
N THR A 79 -6.92 2.97 9.82
CA THR A 79 -7.51 2.12 10.87
C THR A 79 -8.61 1.17 10.37
N GLY A 80 -8.93 1.25 9.07
CA GLY A 80 -9.90 0.35 8.43
C GLY A 80 -11.36 0.66 8.73
N MET A 81 -11.67 1.91 9.10
CA MET A 81 -13.02 2.35 9.46
C MET A 81 -13.84 2.69 8.20
N ASP A 82 -14.27 1.67 7.47
CA ASP A 82 -14.93 1.80 6.17
C ASP A 82 -16.24 2.61 6.22
N GLU A 83 -17.02 2.51 7.30
CA GLU A 83 -18.25 3.31 7.49
C GLU A 83 -17.92 4.79 7.72
N CYS A 84 -16.88 5.09 8.54
CA CYS A 84 -16.42 6.46 8.73
C CYS A 84 -15.86 7.04 7.41
N LEU A 85 -15.07 6.26 6.67
CA LEU A 85 -14.54 6.65 5.36
C LEU A 85 -15.68 7.02 4.39
N GLN A 86 -16.79 6.26 4.43
CA GLN A 86 -17.97 6.56 3.63
C GLN A 86 -18.62 7.90 4.01
N LEU A 87 -18.80 8.16 5.32
CA LEU A 87 -19.37 9.42 5.81
C LEU A 87 -18.51 10.63 5.44
N LEU A 88 -17.20 10.50 5.58
CA LEU A 88 -16.24 11.54 5.20
C LEU A 88 -16.29 11.83 3.71
N HIS A 89 -16.40 10.78 2.87
CA HIS A 89 -16.60 10.97 1.44
C HIS A 89 -17.89 11.70 1.11
N ASP A 90 -19.00 11.29 1.72
CA ASP A 90 -20.32 11.90 1.48
C ASP A 90 -20.35 13.38 1.96
N ALA A 91 -19.46 13.73 2.90
CA ALA A 91 -19.22 15.11 3.35
C ALA A 91 -18.23 15.89 2.46
N GLY A 92 -17.75 15.30 1.35
CA GLY A 92 -16.85 15.95 0.39
C GLY A 92 -15.36 15.87 0.73
N GLY A 93 -14.97 14.97 1.62
CA GLY A 93 -13.56 14.79 2.01
C GLY A 93 -12.66 14.42 0.84
N ASP A 94 -11.50 15.06 0.78
CA ASP A 94 -10.48 14.86 -0.24
C ASP A 94 -9.73 13.54 -0.03
N ARG A 95 -9.88 12.62 -0.97
CA ARG A 95 -9.27 11.28 -0.94
C ARG A 95 -7.83 11.27 -1.41
N ASP A 96 -7.43 12.28 -2.18
CA ASP A 96 -6.08 12.41 -2.74
C ASP A 96 -5.18 13.28 -1.87
N LYS A 97 -5.73 13.84 -0.78
CA LYS A 97 -4.93 14.57 0.19
C LYS A 97 -3.84 13.67 0.76
N VAL A 98 -2.60 14.13 0.63
CA VAL A 98 -1.44 13.45 1.17
C VAL A 98 -1.08 14.00 2.56
N GLY A 99 -0.63 13.12 3.42
CA GLY A 99 -0.16 13.44 4.76
C GLY A 99 1.28 13.02 4.96
N ASP A 100 1.56 12.47 6.13
CA ASP A 100 2.90 12.01 6.53
C ASP A 100 3.54 11.09 5.47
N ALA A 101 4.78 11.40 5.10
CA ALA A 101 5.57 10.70 4.08
C ALA A 101 4.94 10.70 2.66
N GLY A 102 4.15 11.72 2.30
CA GLY A 102 3.49 11.79 0.99
C GLY A 102 2.38 10.74 0.76
N ARG A 103 1.89 10.10 1.82
CA ARG A 103 0.95 8.99 1.72
C ARG A 103 -0.49 9.45 1.58
N SER A 104 -1.16 9.00 0.53
CA SER A 104 -2.60 9.16 0.33
C SER A 104 -3.41 8.23 1.25
N ALA A 105 -4.72 8.49 1.38
CA ALA A 105 -5.64 7.61 2.11
C ALA A 105 -5.62 6.18 1.53
N LEU A 106 -5.51 6.02 0.20
CA LEU A 106 -5.40 4.71 -0.44
C LEU A 106 -4.14 3.97 0.01
N MET A 107 -2.98 4.64 0.01
CA MET A 107 -1.72 4.04 0.49
C MET A 107 -1.85 3.58 1.94
N ARG A 108 -2.49 4.37 2.81
CA ARG A 108 -2.70 4.02 4.22
C ARG A 108 -3.61 2.82 4.40
N ALA A 109 -4.71 2.75 3.64
CA ALA A 109 -5.61 1.59 3.64
C ALA A 109 -4.90 0.31 3.18
N VAL A 110 -4.01 0.42 2.17
CA VAL A 110 -3.19 -0.70 1.69
C VAL A 110 -2.21 -1.16 2.76
N LEU A 111 -1.43 -0.25 3.35
CA LEU A 111 -0.45 -0.59 4.39
C LEU A 111 -1.10 -1.21 5.63
N GLY A 112 -2.34 -0.83 5.95
CA GLY A 112 -3.14 -1.44 7.02
C GLY A 112 -3.79 -2.78 6.65
N GLY A 113 -3.72 -3.22 5.38
CA GLY A 113 -4.39 -4.44 4.92
C GLY A 113 -5.93 -4.30 4.83
N HIS A 114 -6.45 -3.09 4.82
CA HIS A 114 -7.88 -2.80 4.94
C HIS A 114 -8.61 -2.89 3.59
N GLN A 115 -8.83 -4.11 3.10
CA GLN A 115 -9.42 -4.36 1.78
C GLN A 115 -10.75 -3.62 1.54
N ARG A 116 -11.62 -3.48 2.56
CA ARG A 116 -12.90 -2.78 2.41
C ARG A 116 -12.69 -1.29 2.13
N CYS A 117 -11.77 -0.64 2.87
CA CYS A 117 -11.40 0.76 2.62
C CYS A 117 -10.75 0.93 1.25
N VAL A 118 -9.83 0.03 0.84
CA VAL A 118 -9.25 0.04 -0.51
C VAL A 118 -10.34 -0.01 -1.57
N ARG A 119 -11.30 -0.95 -1.48
CA ARG A 119 -12.44 -1.01 -2.40
C ARG A 119 -13.27 0.27 -2.42
N ALA A 120 -13.57 0.83 -1.25
CA ALA A 120 -14.37 2.06 -1.13
C ALA A 120 -13.67 3.25 -1.79
N LEU A 121 -12.35 3.35 -1.69
CA LEU A 121 -11.56 4.43 -2.27
C LEU A 121 -11.46 4.35 -3.80
N VAL A 122 -11.34 3.14 -4.38
CA VAL A 122 -11.13 2.97 -5.82
C VAL A 122 -12.42 2.74 -6.63
N SER A 123 -13.58 2.43 -5.99
CA SER A 123 -14.79 1.94 -6.68
C SER A 123 -15.77 3.01 -7.14
N ARG A 124 -15.55 4.30 -6.88
CA ARG A 124 -16.53 5.37 -7.10
C ARG A 124 -16.13 6.36 -8.18
N ALA A 125 -17.14 7.00 -8.80
CA ALA A 125 -16.94 8.16 -9.65
C ALA A 125 -16.18 9.25 -8.88
N GLY A 126 -15.05 9.72 -9.41
CA GLY A 126 -14.08 10.54 -8.69
C GLY A 126 -13.18 9.70 -7.79
N SER A 127 -12.85 8.46 -8.19
CA SER A 127 -11.86 7.62 -7.51
C SER A 127 -10.53 8.34 -7.34
N CYS A 128 -9.87 8.05 -6.22
CA CYS A 128 -8.52 8.56 -5.96
C CYS A 128 -7.53 8.10 -7.03
N ASP A 129 -6.40 8.79 -7.14
CA ASP A 129 -5.30 8.35 -8.00
C ASP A 129 -4.73 7.02 -7.47
N VAL A 130 -5.08 5.92 -8.14
CA VAL A 130 -4.65 4.56 -7.77
C VAL A 130 -3.13 4.38 -7.88
N ASN A 131 -2.46 5.27 -8.60
CA ASN A 131 -1.02 5.27 -8.82
C ASN A 131 -0.28 6.36 -8.01
N ALA A 132 -0.97 7.10 -7.11
CA ALA A 132 -0.34 8.11 -6.27
C ALA A 132 0.76 7.46 -5.41
N ALA A 133 2.01 7.84 -5.68
CA ALA A 133 3.17 7.32 -4.96
C ALA A 133 3.48 8.17 -3.72
N ASP A 134 4.07 7.54 -2.71
CA ASP A 134 4.61 8.24 -1.55
C ASP A 134 5.96 8.94 -1.86
N ASP A 135 6.58 9.54 -0.85
CA ASP A 135 7.85 10.29 -1.00
C ASP A 135 9.02 9.40 -1.48
N ASP A 136 8.95 8.09 -1.25
CA ASP A 136 9.91 7.10 -1.75
C ASP A 136 9.57 6.58 -3.16
N GLY A 137 8.51 7.10 -3.78
CA GLY A 137 8.02 6.66 -5.09
C GLY A 137 7.27 5.33 -5.05
N VAL A 138 7.00 4.79 -3.85
CA VAL A 138 6.27 3.53 -3.69
C VAL A 138 4.79 3.75 -4.03
N THR A 139 4.26 2.96 -4.95
CA THR A 139 2.83 2.99 -5.31
C THR A 139 2.00 2.11 -4.37
N PRO A 140 0.67 2.34 -4.27
CA PRO A 140 -0.22 1.45 -3.54
C PRO A 140 -0.10 -0.02 -3.98
N LEU A 141 0.09 -0.27 -5.27
CA LEU A 141 0.29 -1.63 -5.79
C LEU A 141 1.60 -2.25 -5.29
N ALA A 142 2.71 -1.52 -5.34
CA ALA A 142 4.00 -2.00 -4.84
C ALA A 142 3.93 -2.28 -3.32
N ALA A 143 3.29 -1.38 -2.56
CA ALA A 143 3.05 -1.58 -1.13
C ALA A 143 2.21 -2.83 -0.85
N ALA A 144 1.12 -3.05 -1.61
CA ALA A 144 0.28 -4.24 -1.49
C ALA A 144 1.05 -5.53 -1.77
N VAL A 145 1.91 -5.53 -2.81
CA VAL A 145 2.77 -6.68 -3.13
C VAL A 145 3.77 -6.95 -2.00
N ALA A 146 4.23 -5.93 -1.29
CA ALA A 146 5.18 -6.09 -0.19
C ALA A 146 4.54 -6.63 1.11
N LEU A 147 3.21 -6.57 1.28
CA LEU A 147 2.53 -7.08 2.49
C LEU A 147 2.79 -8.57 2.72
N ASP A 148 3.14 -8.95 3.94
CA ASP A 148 3.49 -10.34 4.30
C ASP A 148 2.31 -11.13 4.92
N HIS A 149 1.06 -10.79 4.59
CA HIS A 149 -0.14 -11.44 5.11
C HIS A 149 -1.14 -11.78 3.98
N ASP A 150 -2.17 -12.56 4.34
CA ASP A 150 -3.13 -13.13 3.38
C ASP A 150 -3.97 -12.10 2.61
N ASP A 151 -4.05 -10.86 3.13
CA ASP A 151 -4.79 -9.77 2.47
C ASP A 151 -4.06 -9.19 1.24
N ALA A 152 -2.79 -9.53 1.03
CA ALA A 152 -2.00 -8.99 -0.07
C ALA A 152 -2.64 -9.27 -1.45
N LEU A 153 -2.94 -10.53 -1.75
CA LEU A 153 -3.49 -10.91 -3.07
C LEU A 153 -4.87 -10.27 -3.34
N PRO A 154 -5.85 -10.30 -2.42
CA PRO A 154 -7.12 -9.60 -2.61
C PRO A 154 -6.99 -8.11 -2.87
N ILE A 155 -6.07 -7.42 -2.19
CA ILE A 155 -5.81 -5.99 -2.38
C ILE A 155 -5.14 -5.74 -3.74
N VAL A 156 -4.13 -6.55 -4.12
CA VAL A 156 -3.47 -6.47 -5.43
C VAL A 156 -4.49 -6.62 -6.57
N VAL A 157 -5.42 -7.58 -6.47
CA VAL A 157 -6.51 -7.75 -7.46
C VAL A 157 -7.33 -6.47 -7.58
N VAL A 158 -7.78 -5.90 -6.45
CA VAL A 158 -8.59 -4.68 -6.45
C VAL A 158 -7.87 -3.50 -7.09
N LEU A 159 -6.58 -3.30 -6.77
CA LEU A 159 -5.79 -2.21 -7.33
C LEU A 159 -5.56 -2.38 -8.83
N LEU A 160 -5.24 -3.58 -9.30
CA LEU A 160 -5.06 -3.86 -10.73
C LEU A 160 -6.35 -3.70 -11.51
N ASP A 161 -7.50 -4.11 -10.94
CA ASP A 161 -8.83 -3.92 -11.56
C ASP A 161 -9.22 -2.43 -11.61
N ALA A 162 -8.70 -1.63 -10.70
CA ALA A 162 -8.87 -0.17 -10.69
C ALA A 162 -7.87 0.58 -11.60
N GLY A 163 -6.99 -0.12 -12.33
CA GLY A 163 -6.03 0.47 -13.27
C GLY A 163 -4.68 0.84 -12.66
N ALA A 164 -4.29 0.21 -11.56
CA ALA A 164 -2.92 0.37 -11.07
C ALA A 164 -1.90 -0.12 -12.10
N ASP A 165 -0.86 0.66 -12.33
CA ASP A 165 0.21 0.32 -13.27
C ASP A 165 1.17 -0.69 -12.65
N PRO A 166 1.23 -1.95 -13.16
CA PRO A 166 2.09 -2.99 -12.62
C PRO A 166 3.58 -2.80 -12.93
N ARG A 167 3.94 -1.79 -13.72
CA ARG A 167 5.32 -1.52 -14.14
C ARG A 167 5.93 -0.31 -13.44
N ARG A 168 5.15 0.43 -12.66
CA ARG A 168 5.62 1.65 -12.02
C ARG A 168 6.64 1.33 -10.93
N ALA A 169 7.85 1.86 -11.12
CA ALA A 169 8.97 1.67 -10.21
C ALA A 169 8.99 2.72 -9.09
N ASP A 170 9.58 2.37 -7.95
CA ASP A 170 9.95 3.32 -6.89
C ASP A 170 11.19 4.16 -7.26
N VAL A 171 11.63 5.05 -6.38
CA VAL A 171 12.83 5.91 -6.61
C VAL A 171 14.13 5.13 -6.80
N ARG A 172 14.19 3.86 -6.40
CA ARG A 172 15.34 2.96 -6.59
C ARG A 172 15.21 2.14 -7.87
N GLY A 173 14.11 2.30 -8.61
CA GLY A 173 13.78 1.55 -9.81
C GLY A 173 13.19 0.17 -9.53
N VAL A 174 12.82 -0.14 -8.28
CA VAL A 174 12.22 -1.44 -7.93
C VAL A 174 10.77 -1.48 -8.40
N VAL A 175 10.42 -2.53 -9.12
CA VAL A 175 9.06 -2.76 -9.66
C VAL A 175 8.31 -3.84 -8.88
N PRO A 176 6.96 -3.86 -8.93
CA PRO A 176 6.15 -4.86 -8.22
C PRO A 176 6.54 -6.32 -8.52
N THR A 177 6.97 -6.65 -9.74
CA THR A 177 7.42 -8.00 -10.12
C THR A 177 8.67 -8.44 -9.35
N GLN A 178 9.61 -7.53 -9.07
CA GLN A 178 10.78 -7.83 -8.24
C GLN A 178 10.37 -8.16 -6.79
N LEU A 179 9.47 -7.37 -6.21
CA LEU A 179 8.96 -7.60 -4.86
C LEU A 179 8.24 -8.96 -4.74
N ALA A 180 7.40 -9.29 -5.73
CA ALA A 180 6.70 -10.57 -5.76
C ALA A 180 7.68 -11.75 -5.94
N ALA A 181 8.70 -11.61 -6.79
CA ALA A 181 9.72 -12.63 -7.05
C ALA A 181 10.58 -12.88 -5.81
N ALA A 182 11.10 -11.83 -5.18
CA ALA A 182 11.89 -11.90 -3.95
C ALA A 182 11.10 -12.50 -2.78
N GLY A 183 9.84 -12.09 -2.63
CA GLY A 183 8.92 -12.61 -1.60
C GLY A 183 8.44 -14.05 -1.84
N GLY A 184 8.64 -14.60 -3.04
CA GLY A 184 8.13 -15.93 -3.39
C GLY A 184 6.60 -15.98 -3.60
N LYS A 185 5.98 -14.83 -3.89
CA LYS A 185 4.52 -14.65 -4.01
C LYS A 185 4.04 -15.04 -5.41
N ILE A 186 4.01 -16.36 -5.68
CA ILE A 186 3.78 -16.89 -7.02
C ILE A 186 2.44 -16.43 -7.62
N ASP A 187 1.36 -16.41 -6.84
CA ASP A 187 0.04 -16.03 -7.33
C ASP A 187 0.00 -14.53 -7.71
N ILE A 188 0.64 -13.69 -6.91
CA ILE A 188 0.79 -12.26 -7.20
C ILE A 188 1.68 -12.05 -8.43
N LEU A 189 2.82 -12.74 -8.52
CA LEU A 189 3.72 -12.65 -9.67
C LEU A 189 3.01 -13.06 -10.95
N SER A 190 2.28 -14.18 -10.94
CA SER A 190 1.47 -14.65 -12.07
C SER A 190 0.43 -13.60 -12.49
N LEU A 191 -0.25 -13.00 -11.53
CA LEU A 191 -1.25 -11.96 -11.79
C LEU A 191 -0.62 -10.70 -12.40
N LEU A 192 0.52 -10.24 -11.86
CA LEU A 192 1.23 -9.06 -12.38
C LEU A 192 1.65 -9.26 -13.84
N LEU A 193 2.23 -10.43 -14.17
CA LEU A 193 2.62 -10.77 -15.54
C LEU A 193 1.39 -10.82 -16.47
N ALA A 194 0.29 -11.44 -16.04
CA ALA A 194 -0.97 -11.47 -16.78
C ALA A 194 -1.58 -10.07 -17.02
N ARG A 195 -1.27 -9.11 -16.16
CA ARG A 195 -1.72 -7.70 -16.27
C ARG A 195 -0.70 -6.80 -16.98
N GLY A 196 0.32 -7.36 -17.63
CA GLY A 196 1.25 -6.64 -18.50
C GLY A 196 2.52 -6.13 -17.82
N ALA A 197 2.83 -6.57 -16.61
CA ALA A 197 4.13 -6.34 -16.03
C ALA A 197 5.22 -7.01 -16.88
N GLY A 198 6.36 -6.35 -17.05
CA GLY A 198 7.47 -6.92 -17.81
C GLY A 198 8.22 -7.96 -16.99
N VAL A 199 8.47 -9.12 -17.59
CA VAL A 199 9.20 -10.24 -16.94
C VAL A 199 10.67 -9.87 -16.64
N ASN A 200 11.25 -8.97 -17.43
CA ASN A 200 12.61 -8.48 -17.30
C ASN A 200 12.69 -7.05 -16.75
N ASP A 201 11.54 -6.41 -16.45
CA ASP A 201 11.52 -5.10 -15.84
C ASP A 201 12.13 -5.20 -14.44
N GLY A 202 13.07 -4.32 -14.14
CA GLY A 202 13.76 -4.35 -12.87
C GLY A 202 14.51 -3.06 -12.60
N SER A 203 15.14 -3.00 -11.45
CA SER A 203 15.99 -1.89 -11.05
C SER A 203 17.34 -1.95 -11.78
N VAL A 204 18.11 -0.88 -11.64
CA VAL A 204 19.53 -0.88 -12.10
C VAL A 204 20.39 -1.90 -11.32
N PHE A 205 19.86 -2.44 -10.22
CA PHE A 205 20.58 -3.38 -9.34
C PHE A 205 20.32 -4.84 -9.71
N SER A 206 19.09 -5.19 -10.14
CA SER A 206 18.69 -6.58 -10.38
C SER A 206 17.42 -6.65 -11.23
N THR A 207 17.12 -7.84 -11.77
CA THR A 207 15.83 -8.20 -12.37
C THR A 207 15.06 -9.14 -11.44
N PRO A 208 13.73 -9.36 -11.66
CA PRO A 208 12.96 -10.33 -10.89
C PRO A 208 13.60 -11.74 -10.86
N LEU A 209 14.28 -12.14 -11.96
CA LEU A 209 14.97 -13.43 -12.04
C LEU A 209 16.16 -13.51 -11.07
N HIS A 210 16.95 -12.43 -10.95
CA HIS A 210 18.04 -12.34 -9.98
C HIS A 210 17.52 -12.44 -8.54
N ASP A 211 16.44 -11.72 -8.24
CA ASP A 211 15.88 -11.67 -6.90
C ASP A 211 15.28 -13.03 -6.49
N ALA A 212 14.54 -13.69 -7.40
CA ALA A 212 14.03 -15.04 -7.18
C ALA A 212 15.15 -16.06 -6.98
N ALA A 213 16.24 -15.96 -7.76
CA ALA A 213 17.39 -16.85 -7.66
C ALA A 213 18.13 -16.66 -6.33
N PHE A 214 18.41 -15.42 -5.95
CA PHE A 214 19.11 -15.08 -4.70
C PHE A 214 18.30 -15.49 -3.46
N MET A 215 16.97 -15.31 -3.50
CA MET A 215 16.07 -15.67 -2.40
C MET A 215 15.61 -17.14 -2.41
N GLY A 216 16.12 -17.97 -3.33
CA GLY A 216 15.79 -19.39 -3.45
C GLY A 216 14.30 -19.66 -3.78
N LYS A 217 13.62 -18.75 -4.46
CA LYS A 217 12.19 -18.84 -4.74
C LYS A 217 11.93 -19.65 -6.02
N VAL A 218 12.17 -20.96 -5.94
CA VAL A 218 12.14 -21.89 -7.10
C VAL A 218 10.86 -21.79 -7.94
N LYS A 219 9.69 -21.66 -7.29
CA LYS A 219 8.40 -21.55 -8.01
C LYS A 219 8.32 -20.25 -8.82
N CYS A 220 8.72 -19.12 -8.22
CA CYS A 220 8.77 -17.83 -8.93
C CYS A 220 9.83 -17.83 -10.03
N LEU A 221 11.01 -18.41 -9.76
CA LEU A 221 12.07 -18.58 -10.74
C LEU A 221 11.56 -19.33 -11.98
N ARG A 222 10.88 -20.47 -11.79
CA ARG A 222 10.26 -21.25 -12.85
C ARG A 222 9.26 -20.44 -13.65
N LEU A 223 8.35 -19.76 -12.98
CA LEU A 223 7.33 -18.92 -13.63
C LEU A 223 7.96 -17.82 -14.49
N LEU A 224 9.01 -17.16 -14.00
CA LEU A 224 9.73 -16.13 -14.75
C LEU A 224 10.38 -16.71 -16.01
N LEU A 225 11.05 -17.85 -15.89
CA LEU A 225 11.70 -18.54 -17.03
C LEU A 225 10.68 -18.99 -18.07
N GLU A 226 9.55 -19.56 -17.64
CA GLU A 226 8.44 -19.96 -18.54
C GLU A 226 7.81 -18.75 -19.26
N ASN A 227 7.92 -17.54 -18.69
CA ASN A 227 7.47 -16.30 -19.31
C ASN A 227 8.58 -15.54 -20.06
N GLY A 228 9.74 -16.17 -20.30
CA GLY A 228 10.80 -15.64 -21.14
C GLY A 228 11.76 -14.70 -20.42
N ALA A 229 12.00 -14.90 -19.13
CA ALA A 229 13.04 -14.16 -18.43
C ALA A 229 14.41 -14.47 -19.03
N ASP A 230 15.21 -13.41 -19.25
CA ASP A 230 16.53 -13.54 -19.85
C ASP A 230 17.56 -13.97 -18.80
N VAL A 231 18.03 -15.22 -18.93
CA VAL A 231 19.05 -15.82 -18.04
C VAL A 231 20.44 -15.20 -18.18
N SER A 232 20.70 -14.51 -19.28
CA SER A 232 21.99 -13.88 -19.60
C SER A 232 22.14 -12.47 -19.03
N THR A 233 21.05 -11.86 -18.61
CA THR A 233 21.05 -10.51 -18.03
C THR A 233 21.96 -10.45 -16.82
N LYS A 234 22.75 -9.37 -16.73
CA LYS A 234 23.65 -9.12 -15.61
C LYS A 234 23.11 -8.01 -14.72
N ASP A 235 23.26 -8.19 -13.43
CA ASP A 235 22.97 -7.17 -12.44
C ASP A 235 24.07 -6.07 -12.42
N ARG A 236 23.94 -5.09 -11.52
CA ARG A 236 24.89 -3.99 -11.35
C ARG A 236 26.33 -4.47 -11.11
N ASP A 237 26.50 -5.61 -10.45
CA ASP A 237 27.82 -6.15 -10.10
C ASP A 237 28.34 -7.07 -11.21
N GLY A 238 27.66 -7.15 -12.34
CA GLY A 238 28.02 -7.99 -13.49
C GLY A 238 27.67 -9.47 -13.33
N ARG A 239 26.85 -9.83 -12.33
CA ARG A 239 26.45 -11.20 -11.99
C ARG A 239 25.16 -11.58 -12.70
N THR A 240 25.07 -12.82 -13.13
CA THR A 240 23.85 -13.42 -13.65
C THR A 240 22.95 -13.95 -12.52
N ALA A 241 21.72 -14.31 -12.82
CA ALA A 241 20.84 -14.99 -11.86
C ALA A 241 21.45 -16.31 -11.34
N MET A 242 22.25 -17.00 -12.17
CA MET A 242 23.02 -18.18 -11.78
C MET A 242 24.06 -17.85 -10.70
N ASP A 243 24.80 -16.78 -10.88
CA ASP A 243 25.81 -16.34 -9.90
C ASP A 243 25.15 -15.97 -8.58
N ARG A 244 23.99 -15.32 -8.65
CA ARG A 244 23.19 -14.97 -7.46
C ARG A 244 22.67 -16.20 -6.72
N ALA A 245 22.22 -17.23 -7.42
CA ALA A 245 21.77 -18.48 -6.81
C ALA A 245 22.92 -19.17 -6.05
N LYS A 246 24.15 -19.17 -6.62
CA LYS A 246 25.35 -19.76 -5.99
C LYS A 246 25.84 -18.96 -4.77
N GLU A 247 25.76 -17.63 -4.81
CA GLU A 247 26.13 -16.77 -3.67
C GLU A 247 25.25 -17.00 -2.43
N ALA A 248 23.96 -17.22 -2.64
CA ALA A 248 22.99 -17.33 -1.56
C ALA A 248 23.09 -18.63 -0.76
N GLY A 249 23.89 -19.60 -1.22
CA GLY A 249 24.11 -20.90 -0.57
C GLY A 249 23.53 -22.06 -1.39
N ASP A 250 23.08 -23.09 -0.69
CA ASP A 250 22.75 -24.40 -1.29
C ASP A 250 21.36 -24.40 -2.01
N TYR A 251 21.24 -23.56 -3.05
CA TYR A 251 20.03 -23.51 -3.88
C TYR A 251 20.13 -24.35 -5.16
N ASP A 252 20.55 -25.62 -5.02
CA ASP A 252 20.71 -26.57 -6.12
C ASP A 252 19.49 -26.62 -7.06
N ALA A 253 18.29 -26.48 -6.52
CA ALA A 253 17.06 -26.48 -7.31
C ALA A 253 16.96 -25.25 -8.23
N CYS A 254 17.41 -24.06 -7.79
CA CYS A 254 17.46 -22.86 -8.62
C CYS A 254 18.54 -22.98 -9.68
N VAL A 255 19.73 -23.44 -9.30
CA VAL A 255 20.86 -23.67 -10.22
C VAL A 255 20.47 -24.66 -11.32
N LYS A 256 19.90 -25.81 -10.94
CA LYS A 256 19.44 -26.82 -11.89
C LYS A 256 18.41 -26.25 -12.87
N LEU A 257 17.43 -25.50 -12.37
CA LEU A 257 16.40 -24.91 -13.20
C LEU A 257 16.96 -23.86 -14.18
N LEU A 258 17.93 -23.05 -13.74
CA LEU A 258 18.60 -22.08 -14.61
C LEU A 258 19.40 -22.77 -15.72
N VAL A 259 20.12 -23.88 -15.41
CA VAL A 259 20.84 -24.69 -16.41
C VAL A 259 19.87 -25.29 -17.44
N GLU A 260 18.74 -25.83 -16.99
CA GLU A 260 17.71 -26.40 -17.87
C GLU A 260 17.16 -25.34 -18.87
N HIS A 261 17.21 -24.06 -18.52
CA HIS A 261 16.78 -22.95 -19.37
C HIS A 261 17.93 -22.20 -20.06
N GLY A 262 19.11 -22.80 -20.14
CA GLY A 262 20.23 -22.34 -20.96
C GLY A 262 21.19 -21.35 -20.27
N ALA A 263 21.13 -21.20 -18.95
CA ALA A 263 22.16 -20.45 -18.25
C ALA A 263 23.51 -21.21 -18.32
N ALA A 264 24.59 -20.49 -18.68
CA ALA A 264 25.91 -21.07 -18.73
C ALA A 264 26.44 -21.37 -17.32
N ASP A 265 26.71 -22.63 -17.02
CA ASP A 265 27.35 -23.04 -15.79
C ASP A 265 28.85 -23.27 -16.03
N PHE A 266 29.66 -22.27 -15.74
CA PHE A 266 31.10 -22.34 -15.89
C PHE A 266 31.82 -23.21 -14.83
N THR A 267 31.11 -23.71 -13.82
CA THR A 267 31.71 -24.57 -12.77
C THR A 267 31.90 -26.03 -13.19
N VAL A 268 31.30 -26.47 -14.28
CA VAL A 268 31.40 -27.85 -14.81
C VAL A 268 32.68 -28.08 -15.61
N LEU A 269 33.54 -27.05 -15.78
CA LEU A 269 34.77 -27.11 -16.59
C LEU A 269 36.04 -27.13 -15.74
N GLN A 270 35.99 -27.49 -14.44
CA GLN A 270 37.17 -27.74 -13.62
C GLN A 270 37.24 -29.16 -13.13
#